data_090b2cdc96f717d8d61e13a5b35795ac
#
_entry.id   090b2cdc96f717d8d61e13a5b35795ac
#
_cell.length_a   1.000
_cell.length_b   1.000
_cell.length_c   1.000
_cell.angle_alpha   90.00
_cell.angle_beta   90.00
_cell.angle_gamma   90.00
#
_symmetry.space_group_name_H-M   'P 1'
#
loop_
_entity.id
_entity.type
_entity.pdbx_description
1 polymer ?
#
loop_
_entity_poly.entity_id
_entity_poly.type
_entity_poly.pdbx_seq_one_letter_code
_entity_poly.pdbx_strand_id
1 'polypeptide(L)'
;PFRNADESPQRNVTISPFFMGELEVTWDQFWAFYGDTMSEGRTSPETIYANNQREDCDAVSGPTPPFGFPDQGWGMGERPAITMTYYSAQTFCQWLTLKTGKKYRLPTEAEWEYAARGGTSTPYYFEGSPKDYTNEGFWNGLFGADTTVINSHVIYMNNSKNRTQDPAKMKANPFGLKNMLGNVMEYCSDWYAEDAYSQMQDGAVDPKGPESGTEHVVRGGYYVNDAAQVRSAARGKTEHDAWLRTDPQNPKSIWWYSDIKGIGFRVVCEVPEGVEAK
;
A
#
# COMPACT_ATOMS: atom_id res chain seq x y z
N PRO A 1 17.78 -15.60 -8.87
CA PRO A 1 17.95 -14.31 -9.52
C PRO A 1 16.78 -13.39 -9.14
N PHE A 2 17.01 -12.08 -9.10
CA PHE A 2 16.06 -11.03 -8.74
C PHE A 2 15.63 -10.95 -7.26
N ARG A 3 16.16 -11.76 -6.37
CA ARG A 3 15.91 -11.69 -4.93
C ARG A 3 16.87 -10.68 -4.30
N ASN A 4 16.33 -9.74 -3.52
CA ASN A 4 17.12 -8.82 -2.73
C ASN A 4 17.59 -9.48 -1.42
N ALA A 5 18.62 -8.92 -0.79
CA ALA A 5 19.18 -9.45 0.45
C ALA A 5 18.16 -9.44 1.59
N ASP A 6 17.38 -8.38 1.68
CA ASP A 6 16.34 -8.15 2.71
C ASP A 6 15.10 -9.05 2.59
N GLU A 7 14.99 -9.83 1.50
CA GLU A 7 13.96 -10.85 1.32
C GLU A 7 14.36 -12.21 1.97
N SER A 8 15.43 -12.25 2.72
CA SER A 8 16.03 -13.49 3.29
C SER A 8 16.29 -13.37 4.79
N PRO A 9 16.24 -14.49 5.51
CA PRO A 9 15.76 -15.82 5.14
C PRO A 9 14.22 -15.88 5.02
N GLN A 10 13.70 -16.90 4.33
CA GLN A 10 12.26 -17.21 4.40
C GLN A 10 11.91 -17.71 5.79
N ARG A 11 10.74 -17.28 6.31
CA ARG A 11 10.20 -17.68 7.61
C ARG A 11 8.80 -18.26 7.46
N ASN A 12 8.49 -19.27 8.21
CA ASN A 12 7.12 -19.70 8.39
C ASN A 12 6.46 -18.77 9.41
N VAL A 13 5.28 -18.27 9.09
CA VAL A 13 4.49 -17.42 9.97
C VAL A 13 3.04 -17.90 10.00
N THR A 14 2.35 -17.66 11.11
CA THR A 14 0.92 -17.85 11.22
C THR A 14 0.25 -16.49 11.21
N ILE A 15 -0.77 -16.31 10.37
CA ILE A 15 -1.53 -15.09 10.26
C ILE A 15 -2.95 -15.34 10.73
N SER A 16 -3.41 -14.55 11.69
CA SER A 16 -4.80 -14.56 12.15
C SER A 16 -5.73 -14.05 11.05
N PRO A 17 -7.01 -14.48 11.03
CA PRO A 17 -7.96 -14.04 10.01
C PRO A 17 -8.16 -12.53 10.03
N PHE A 18 -8.25 -11.94 8.83
CA PHE A 18 -8.52 -10.52 8.62
C PHE A 18 -9.29 -10.32 7.31
N PHE A 19 -9.95 -9.20 7.16
CA PHE A 19 -10.48 -8.73 5.89
C PHE A 19 -9.52 -7.70 5.29
N MET A 20 -9.38 -7.71 3.98
CA MET A 20 -8.55 -6.73 3.25
C MET A 20 -9.36 -6.07 2.15
N GLY A 21 -9.13 -4.79 1.90
CA GLY A 21 -9.72 -4.08 0.77
C GLY A 21 -9.35 -4.74 -0.56
N GLU A 22 -10.35 -4.98 -1.41
CA GLU A 22 -10.13 -5.57 -2.75
C GLU A 22 -9.15 -4.76 -3.58
N LEU A 23 -9.21 -3.45 -3.45
CA LEU A 23 -8.40 -2.46 -4.17
C LEU A 23 -7.60 -1.60 -3.19
N GLU A 24 -6.63 -0.84 -3.72
CA GLU A 24 -6.03 0.30 -3.03
C GLU A 24 -7.12 1.34 -2.72
N VAL A 25 -6.95 2.13 -1.66
CA VAL A 25 -7.87 3.24 -1.35
C VAL A 25 -7.90 4.21 -2.53
N THR A 26 -9.08 4.45 -3.07
CA THR A 26 -9.30 5.32 -4.23
C THR A 26 -9.35 6.79 -3.85
N TRP A 27 -9.19 7.69 -4.84
CA TRP A 27 -9.37 9.12 -4.62
C TRP A 27 -10.77 9.47 -4.11
N ASP A 28 -11.83 8.81 -4.60
CA ASP A 28 -13.19 9.07 -4.11
C ASP A 28 -13.33 8.73 -2.63
N GLN A 29 -12.73 7.61 -2.19
CA GLN A 29 -12.72 7.23 -0.78
C GLN A 29 -11.88 8.19 0.07
N PHE A 30 -10.70 8.56 -0.41
CA PHE A 30 -9.83 9.50 0.31
C PHE A 30 -10.45 10.91 0.39
N TRP A 31 -11.11 11.37 -0.67
CA TRP A 31 -11.83 12.65 -0.65
C TRP A 31 -13.04 12.64 0.25
N ALA A 32 -13.69 11.49 0.49
CA ALA A 32 -14.72 11.38 1.52
C ALA A 32 -14.14 11.67 2.91
N PHE A 33 -12.96 11.11 3.23
CA PHE A 33 -12.22 11.44 4.45
C PHE A 33 -11.82 12.91 4.50
N TYR A 34 -11.23 13.42 3.42
CA TYR A 34 -10.81 14.82 3.31
C TYR A 34 -11.99 15.77 3.56
N GLY A 35 -13.16 15.51 3.01
CA GLY A 35 -14.35 16.36 3.16
C GLY A 35 -15.05 16.25 4.50
N ASP A 36 -14.87 15.13 5.20
CA ASP A 36 -15.58 14.83 6.47
C ASP A 36 -14.78 15.17 7.72
N THR A 37 -13.52 15.53 7.59
CA THR A 37 -12.63 15.81 8.73
C THR A 37 -12.33 17.30 8.91
N MET A 38 -11.96 17.69 10.14
CA MET A 38 -11.52 19.06 10.43
C MET A 38 -10.19 19.33 9.77
N SER A 39 -10.13 20.42 9.02
CA SER A 39 -8.92 20.96 8.42
C SER A 39 -9.08 22.48 8.23
N GLU A 40 -8.02 23.16 7.85
CA GLU A 40 -8.05 24.61 7.63
C GLU A 40 -9.20 25.03 6.70
N GLY A 41 -10.11 25.89 7.22
CA GLY A 41 -11.26 26.38 6.48
C GLY A 41 -12.37 25.37 6.19
N ARG A 42 -12.27 24.14 6.71
CA ARG A 42 -13.32 23.12 6.62
C ARG A 42 -13.92 22.86 8.00
N THR A 43 -15.17 22.46 8.01
CA THR A 43 -15.86 22.03 9.22
C THR A 43 -16.05 20.53 9.18
N SER A 44 -15.65 19.84 10.23
CA SER A 44 -16.02 18.46 10.45
C SER A 44 -17.47 18.38 10.87
N PRO A 45 -18.25 17.40 10.42
CA PRO A 45 -19.56 17.15 10.95
C PRO A 45 -19.52 17.01 12.48
N GLU A 46 -20.45 17.64 13.17
CA GLU A 46 -20.58 17.53 14.64
C GLU A 46 -20.64 16.08 15.12
N THR A 47 -21.16 15.20 14.29
CA THR A 47 -21.24 13.76 14.57
C THR A 47 -19.88 13.10 14.77
N ILE A 48 -18.82 13.59 14.13
CA ILE A 48 -17.46 13.06 14.36
C ILE A 48 -16.99 13.43 15.76
N TYR A 49 -17.17 14.68 16.16
CA TYR A 49 -16.84 15.12 17.52
C TYR A 49 -17.66 14.38 18.56
N ALA A 50 -18.97 14.27 18.36
CA ALA A 50 -19.86 13.59 19.30
C ALA A 50 -19.53 12.11 19.46
N ASN A 51 -19.06 11.45 18.41
CA ASN A 51 -18.72 10.04 18.42
C ASN A 51 -17.25 9.76 18.72
N ASN A 52 -16.40 10.79 18.73
CA ASN A 52 -14.98 10.63 19.06
C ASN A 52 -14.80 10.56 20.59
N GLN A 53 -15.19 9.43 21.15
CA GLN A 53 -14.99 9.10 22.55
C GLN A 53 -13.71 8.27 22.79
N ARG A 54 -12.91 8.08 21.74
CA ARG A 54 -11.70 7.24 21.78
C ARG A 54 -10.48 8.14 21.92
N GLU A 55 -9.75 7.97 23.01
CA GLU A 55 -8.50 8.70 23.29
C GLU A 55 -7.37 8.35 22.31
N ASP A 56 -7.47 7.17 21.66
CA ASP A 56 -6.48 6.63 20.71
C ASP A 56 -6.72 7.04 19.26
N CYS A 57 -7.68 7.91 19.00
CA CYS A 57 -8.14 8.21 17.67
C CYS A 57 -8.28 9.72 17.42
N ASP A 58 -7.42 10.25 16.56
CA ASP A 58 -7.49 11.64 16.09
C ASP A 58 -8.31 11.77 14.80
N ALA A 59 -9.55 11.29 14.81
CA ALA A 59 -10.43 11.35 13.65
C ALA A 59 -11.07 12.73 13.43
N VAL A 60 -10.82 13.67 14.29
CA VAL A 60 -11.21 15.08 14.08
C VAL A 60 -10.18 15.83 13.24
N SER A 61 -8.96 15.35 13.20
CA SER A 61 -7.92 15.86 12.29
C SER A 61 -8.15 15.36 10.87
N GLY A 62 -7.84 16.19 9.90
CA GLY A 62 -7.93 15.84 8.49
C GLY A 62 -6.85 16.55 7.68
N PRO A 63 -6.59 16.06 6.45
CA PRO A 63 -5.54 16.63 5.61
C PRO A 63 -5.76 18.13 5.35
N THR A 64 -4.70 18.90 5.49
CA THR A 64 -4.65 20.27 4.96
C THR A 64 -4.77 20.23 3.44
N PRO A 65 -5.17 21.34 2.78
CA PRO A 65 -5.14 21.41 1.34
C PRO A 65 -3.75 21.05 0.79
N PRO A 66 -3.68 20.16 -0.23
CA PRO A 66 -2.40 19.81 -0.81
C PRO A 66 -1.78 21.01 -1.54
N PHE A 67 -0.45 21.06 -1.55
CA PHE A 67 0.27 22.01 -2.40
C PHE A 67 0.30 21.48 -3.85
N GLY A 68 -0.47 22.12 -4.74
CA GLY A 68 -0.60 21.71 -6.14
C GLY A 68 -1.66 20.63 -6.37
N PHE A 69 -1.44 19.80 -7.37
CA PHE A 69 -2.38 18.74 -7.76
C PHE A 69 -1.91 17.38 -7.24
N PRO A 70 -2.49 16.86 -6.16
CA PRO A 70 -2.03 15.60 -5.56
C PRO A 70 -2.24 14.41 -6.50
N ASP A 71 -3.22 14.48 -7.39
CA ASP A 71 -3.48 13.51 -8.46
C ASP A 71 -2.52 13.63 -9.66
N GLN A 72 -1.58 14.57 -9.63
CA GLN A 72 -0.61 14.88 -10.69
C GLN A 72 -1.26 15.25 -12.03
N GLY A 73 -2.53 15.65 -12.05
CA GLY A 73 -3.31 15.87 -13.26
C GLY A 73 -3.69 14.59 -14.02
N TRP A 74 -3.56 13.44 -13.39
CA TRP A 74 -3.91 12.14 -14.00
C TRP A 74 -5.39 11.80 -13.85
N GLY A 75 -6.11 12.57 -13.04
CA GLY A 75 -7.49 12.37 -12.67
C GLY A 75 -7.64 11.53 -11.40
N MET A 76 -8.78 11.69 -10.78
CA MET A 76 -9.17 11.09 -9.49
C MET A 76 -10.13 9.89 -9.69
N GLY A 77 -11.22 9.83 -8.96
CA GLY A 77 -12.22 8.77 -9.04
C GLY A 77 -11.69 7.46 -8.50
N GLU A 78 -11.84 6.39 -9.26
CA GLU A 78 -11.44 5.02 -8.91
C GLU A 78 -9.92 4.77 -8.99
N ARG A 79 -9.11 5.75 -9.37
CA ARG A 79 -7.65 5.62 -9.29
C ARG A 79 -7.22 5.57 -7.84
N PRO A 80 -6.10 4.89 -7.50
CA PRO A 80 -5.58 4.92 -6.15
C PRO A 80 -5.21 6.35 -5.76
N ALA A 81 -5.56 6.72 -4.55
CA ALA A 81 -5.08 7.94 -3.94
C ALA A 81 -3.57 7.83 -3.69
N ILE A 82 -2.84 8.90 -4.01
CA ILE A 82 -1.37 8.92 -3.97
C ILE A 82 -0.86 10.15 -3.22
N THR A 83 0.43 10.18 -2.95
CA THR A 83 1.17 11.30 -2.33
C THR A 83 0.87 11.54 -0.83
N MET A 84 -0.03 10.80 -0.21
CA MET A 84 -0.27 10.94 1.22
C MET A 84 0.89 10.36 2.04
N THR A 85 1.15 10.95 3.20
CA THR A 85 2.12 10.43 4.17
C THR A 85 1.58 9.18 4.88
N TYR A 86 2.47 8.48 5.58
CA TYR A 86 2.08 7.37 6.45
C TYR A 86 1.08 7.82 7.53
N TYR A 87 1.32 8.97 8.16
CA TYR A 87 0.41 9.57 9.14
C TYR A 87 -0.99 9.79 8.54
N SER A 88 -1.07 10.31 7.33
CA SER A 88 -2.33 10.52 6.63
C SER A 88 -3.09 9.20 6.38
N ALA A 89 -2.38 8.15 5.98
CA ALA A 89 -2.97 6.83 5.77
C ALA A 89 -3.48 6.19 7.08
N GLN A 90 -2.72 6.35 8.18
CA GLN A 90 -3.17 5.90 9.51
C GLN A 90 -4.42 6.66 9.97
N THR A 91 -4.44 7.98 9.81
CA THR A 91 -5.58 8.82 10.21
C THR A 91 -6.82 8.48 9.40
N PHE A 92 -6.67 8.16 8.11
CA PHE A 92 -7.77 7.61 7.30
C PHE A 92 -8.36 6.33 7.92
N CYS A 93 -7.51 5.40 8.34
CA CYS A 93 -7.97 4.15 8.98
C CYS A 93 -8.71 4.42 10.30
N GLN A 94 -8.25 5.39 11.09
CA GLN A 94 -8.89 5.82 12.34
C GLN A 94 -10.26 6.44 12.05
N TRP A 95 -10.33 7.35 11.09
CA TRP A 95 -11.59 7.94 10.63
C TRP A 95 -12.58 6.88 10.17
N LEU A 96 -12.14 5.91 9.34
CA LEU A 96 -13.00 4.84 8.85
C LEU A 96 -13.49 3.95 10.00
N THR A 97 -12.64 3.72 11.01
CA THR A 97 -13.01 3.00 12.23
C THR A 97 -14.14 3.70 12.98
N LEU A 98 -14.04 5.00 13.17
CA LEU A 98 -15.11 5.78 13.83
C LEU A 98 -16.40 5.80 13.02
N LYS A 99 -16.30 5.98 11.71
CA LYS A 99 -17.46 6.01 10.81
C LYS A 99 -18.25 4.72 10.79
N THR A 100 -17.57 3.59 10.91
CA THR A 100 -18.19 2.27 10.69
C THR A 100 -18.37 1.46 11.96
N GLY A 101 -17.67 1.82 13.04
CA GLY A 101 -17.60 1.04 14.28
C GLY A 101 -16.80 -0.27 14.15
N LYS A 102 -16.12 -0.48 13.01
CA LYS A 102 -15.24 -1.64 12.77
C LYS A 102 -13.79 -1.17 12.90
N LYS A 103 -12.90 -2.07 13.28
CA LYS A 103 -11.48 -1.73 13.46
C LYS A 103 -10.73 -1.82 12.14
N TYR A 104 -10.39 -0.67 11.55
CA TYR A 104 -9.56 -0.57 10.36
C TYR A 104 -8.14 -0.13 10.70
N ARG A 105 -7.19 -0.65 9.96
CA ARG A 105 -5.76 -0.32 10.08
C ARG A 105 -5.03 -0.60 8.77
N LEU A 106 -3.78 -0.22 8.69
CA LEU A 106 -2.86 -0.69 7.65
C LEU A 106 -2.54 -2.17 7.87
N PRO A 107 -2.27 -2.96 6.82
CA PRO A 107 -1.81 -4.34 6.94
C PRO A 107 -0.42 -4.38 7.58
N THR A 108 -0.12 -5.47 8.30
CA THR A 108 1.29 -5.81 8.56
C THR A 108 1.95 -6.28 7.27
N GLU A 109 3.28 -6.25 7.22
CA GLU A 109 4.04 -6.74 6.06
C GLU A 109 3.70 -8.21 5.75
N ALA A 110 3.57 -9.04 6.80
CA ALA A 110 3.22 -10.44 6.67
C ALA A 110 1.80 -10.66 6.14
N GLU A 111 0.81 -9.89 6.62
CA GLU A 111 -0.56 -9.92 6.09
C GLU A 111 -0.58 -9.50 4.62
N TRP A 112 0.14 -8.43 4.27
CA TRP A 112 0.21 -7.95 2.90
C TRP A 112 0.79 -9.01 1.96
N GLU A 113 1.93 -9.64 2.33
CA GLU A 113 2.57 -10.66 1.49
C GLU A 113 1.70 -11.92 1.38
N TYR A 114 1.08 -12.37 2.47
CA TYR A 114 0.12 -13.48 2.45
C TYR A 114 -1.02 -13.19 1.47
N ALA A 115 -1.60 -12.02 1.56
CA ALA A 115 -2.69 -11.57 0.69
C ALA A 115 -2.24 -11.47 -0.78
N ALA A 116 -1.07 -10.89 -1.04
CA ALA A 116 -0.52 -10.75 -2.39
C ALA A 116 -0.24 -12.10 -3.06
N ARG A 117 0.23 -13.08 -2.29
CA ARG A 117 0.51 -14.42 -2.80
C ARG A 117 -0.75 -15.21 -3.18
N GLY A 118 -1.88 -14.96 -2.53
CA GLY A 118 -3.12 -15.66 -2.84
C GLY A 118 -2.99 -17.19 -2.75
N GLY A 119 -2.17 -17.71 -1.82
CA GLY A 119 -1.90 -19.13 -1.64
C GLY A 119 -0.77 -19.69 -2.52
N THR A 120 -0.08 -18.87 -3.34
CA THR A 120 1.06 -19.32 -4.16
C THR A 120 2.40 -19.09 -3.44
N SER A 121 3.42 -19.85 -3.86
CA SER A 121 4.81 -19.67 -3.43
C SER A 121 5.72 -19.10 -4.53
N THR A 122 5.16 -18.79 -5.69
CA THR A 122 5.82 -18.26 -6.87
C THR A 122 6.10 -16.75 -6.73
N PRO A 123 6.96 -16.15 -7.57
CA PRO A 123 7.21 -14.71 -7.54
C PRO A 123 5.95 -13.86 -7.75
N TYR A 124 5.00 -14.36 -8.53
CA TYR A 124 3.68 -13.76 -8.80
C TYR A 124 2.58 -14.77 -8.47
N TYR A 125 1.36 -14.29 -8.23
CA TYR A 125 0.18 -15.14 -8.05
C TYR A 125 -0.39 -15.70 -9.37
N PHE A 126 0.21 -15.35 -10.49
CA PHE A 126 -0.11 -15.81 -11.84
C PHE A 126 1.10 -16.51 -12.48
N GLU A 127 0.91 -17.10 -13.65
CA GLU A 127 1.95 -17.83 -14.38
C GLU A 127 3.08 -16.90 -14.83
N GLY A 128 4.31 -17.42 -14.80
CA GLY A 128 5.52 -16.76 -15.23
C GLY A 128 6.48 -16.38 -14.12
N SER A 129 7.61 -15.84 -14.50
CA SER A 129 8.69 -15.43 -13.61
C SER A 129 9.25 -14.07 -14.06
N PRO A 130 10.06 -13.40 -13.21
CA PRO A 130 10.71 -12.15 -13.60
C PRO A 130 11.51 -12.24 -14.91
N LYS A 131 12.11 -13.39 -15.19
CA LYS A 131 12.88 -13.61 -16.45
C LYS A 131 12.03 -13.53 -17.70
N ASP A 132 10.74 -13.88 -17.57
CA ASP A 132 9.84 -13.93 -18.72
C ASP A 132 9.33 -12.53 -19.09
N TYR A 133 9.31 -11.60 -18.10
CA TYR A 133 8.65 -10.31 -18.22
C TYR A 133 9.57 -9.09 -18.13
N THR A 134 10.80 -9.24 -17.60
CA THR A 134 11.76 -8.13 -17.51
C THR A 134 12.37 -7.81 -18.87
N ASN A 135 12.65 -6.54 -19.11
CA ASN A 135 13.37 -6.09 -20.29
C ASN A 135 14.92 -6.25 -20.16
N GLU A 136 15.42 -6.64 -18.99
CA GLU A 136 16.87 -6.77 -18.72
C GLU A 136 17.48 -8.07 -19.29
N GLY A 137 16.68 -9.01 -19.77
CA GLY A 137 17.17 -10.26 -20.36
C GLY A 137 17.70 -10.06 -21.78
N PHE A 138 18.86 -10.68 -22.13
CA PHE A 138 19.45 -10.59 -23.48
C PHE A 138 18.45 -10.92 -24.61
N TRP A 139 17.67 -11.96 -24.43
CA TRP A 139 16.68 -12.41 -25.43
C TRP A 139 15.45 -11.50 -25.45
N ASN A 140 14.97 -11.07 -24.29
CA ASN A 140 13.84 -10.15 -24.18
C ASN A 140 14.20 -8.75 -24.70
N GLY A 141 15.45 -8.30 -24.51
CA GLY A 141 15.94 -7.06 -25.08
C GLY A 141 16.01 -7.07 -26.61
N LEU A 142 16.20 -8.27 -27.22
CA LEU A 142 16.32 -8.42 -28.68
C LEU A 142 14.97 -8.70 -29.37
N PHE A 143 14.10 -9.51 -28.76
CA PHE A 143 12.85 -10.00 -29.35
C PHE A 143 11.58 -9.47 -28.67
N GLY A 144 11.71 -8.78 -27.54
CA GLY A 144 10.60 -8.39 -26.66
C GLY A 144 10.16 -9.52 -25.74
N ALA A 145 9.69 -9.19 -24.55
CA ALA A 145 9.08 -10.14 -23.62
C ALA A 145 7.60 -10.35 -23.98
N ASP A 146 7.10 -11.58 -23.84
CA ASP A 146 5.65 -11.82 -23.89
C ASP A 146 5.03 -11.35 -22.57
N THR A 147 4.50 -10.15 -22.57
CA THR A 147 3.91 -9.51 -21.39
C THR A 147 2.39 -9.69 -21.27
N THR A 148 1.78 -10.56 -22.10
CA THR A 148 0.32 -10.72 -22.16
C THR A 148 -0.27 -11.09 -20.81
N VAL A 149 0.35 -12.04 -20.11
CA VAL A 149 -0.14 -12.50 -18.79
C VAL A 149 0.01 -11.41 -17.75
N ILE A 150 1.23 -10.88 -17.54
CA ILE A 150 1.49 -9.86 -16.51
C ILE A 150 0.66 -8.60 -16.75
N ASN A 151 0.47 -8.17 -18.00
CA ASN A 151 -0.33 -6.99 -18.35
C ASN A 151 -1.81 -7.10 -17.96
N SER A 152 -2.30 -8.32 -17.77
CA SER A 152 -3.68 -8.53 -17.32
C SER A 152 -3.83 -8.51 -15.79
N HIS A 153 -2.74 -8.55 -15.04
CA HIS A 153 -2.73 -8.64 -13.58
C HIS A 153 -2.08 -7.44 -12.88
N VAL A 154 -1.14 -6.78 -13.55
CA VAL A 154 -0.24 -5.78 -12.94
C VAL A 154 -0.19 -4.51 -13.78
N ILE A 155 -0.24 -3.36 -13.11
CA ILE A 155 0.04 -2.05 -13.70
C ILE A 155 1.49 -1.70 -13.35
N TYR A 156 2.39 -1.74 -14.34
CA TYR A 156 3.83 -1.55 -14.15
C TYR A 156 4.42 -0.78 -15.34
N MET A 157 5.74 -0.59 -15.43
CA MET A 157 6.36 0.34 -16.38
C MET A 157 5.93 0.12 -17.84
N ASN A 158 5.68 -1.14 -18.27
CA ASN A 158 5.38 -1.40 -19.69
C ASN A 158 3.94 -1.05 -20.09
N ASN A 159 2.99 -0.99 -19.17
CA ASN A 159 1.59 -0.73 -19.47
C ASN A 159 0.98 0.49 -18.76
N SER A 160 1.67 1.07 -17.79
CA SER A 160 1.17 2.15 -16.95
C SER A 160 1.02 3.51 -17.67
N LYS A 161 1.75 3.71 -18.77
CA LYS A 161 1.90 5.04 -19.43
C LYS A 161 2.47 6.09 -18.45
N ASN A 162 3.40 5.65 -17.58
CA ASN A 162 4.06 6.46 -16.56
C ASN A 162 3.10 7.19 -15.60
N ARG A 163 2.00 6.54 -15.23
CA ARG A 163 1.00 7.06 -14.28
C ARG A 163 0.19 5.91 -13.66
N THR A 164 -0.45 6.18 -12.52
CA THR A 164 -1.42 5.23 -11.96
C THR A 164 -2.58 4.97 -12.91
N GLN A 165 -3.25 3.86 -12.77
CA GLN A 165 -4.43 3.47 -13.55
C GLN A 165 -5.55 3.05 -12.59
N ASP A 166 -6.75 2.90 -13.13
CA ASP A 166 -7.88 2.29 -12.42
C ASP A 166 -7.59 0.80 -12.17
N PRO A 167 -7.45 0.36 -10.91
CA PRO A 167 -7.08 -1.00 -10.56
C PRO A 167 -8.19 -2.02 -10.80
N ALA A 168 -9.45 -1.60 -10.91
CA ALA A 168 -10.59 -2.48 -11.10
C ALA A 168 -10.53 -3.30 -12.39
N LYS A 169 -9.74 -2.83 -13.37
CA LYS A 169 -9.56 -3.49 -14.67
C LYS A 169 -8.61 -4.69 -14.62
N MET A 170 -7.85 -4.83 -13.54
CA MET A 170 -6.91 -5.95 -13.38
C MET A 170 -7.62 -7.21 -12.91
N LYS A 171 -7.08 -8.37 -13.31
CA LYS A 171 -7.54 -9.65 -12.80
C LYS A 171 -7.18 -9.79 -11.33
N ALA A 172 -8.11 -10.31 -10.56
CA ALA A 172 -7.90 -10.60 -9.15
C ALA A 172 -6.95 -11.79 -8.95
N ASN A 173 -6.30 -11.82 -7.80
CA ASN A 173 -5.60 -13.00 -7.32
C ASN A 173 -6.61 -14.05 -6.79
N PRO A 174 -6.15 -15.26 -6.38
CA PRO A 174 -7.04 -16.32 -5.87
C PRO A 174 -7.89 -15.92 -4.65
N PHE A 175 -7.49 -14.89 -3.90
CA PHE A 175 -8.27 -14.36 -2.77
C PHE A 175 -9.25 -13.23 -3.17
N GLY A 176 -9.36 -12.92 -4.46
CA GLY A 176 -10.26 -11.89 -4.97
C GLY A 176 -9.65 -10.48 -4.94
N LEU A 177 -8.39 -10.32 -4.53
CA LEU A 177 -7.72 -9.03 -4.44
C LEU A 177 -7.13 -8.64 -5.79
N LYS A 178 -7.28 -7.39 -6.17
CA LYS A 178 -6.75 -6.85 -7.42
C LYS A 178 -5.56 -5.94 -7.16
N ASN A 179 -4.67 -5.97 -8.13
CA ASN A 179 -3.55 -5.05 -8.25
C ASN A 179 -2.66 -4.98 -6.98
N MET A 180 -2.49 -6.15 -6.31
CA MET A 180 -1.55 -6.28 -5.20
C MET A 180 -0.10 -5.99 -5.62
N LEU A 181 0.18 -6.02 -6.90
CA LEU A 181 1.49 -5.82 -7.50
C LEU A 181 1.42 -4.66 -8.49
N GLY A 182 2.33 -3.68 -8.37
CA GLY A 182 2.39 -2.52 -9.26
C GLY A 182 1.39 -1.40 -8.88
N ASN A 183 1.09 -0.52 -9.80
CA ASN A 183 0.27 0.69 -9.68
C ASN A 183 0.81 1.68 -8.63
N VAL A 184 0.63 1.40 -7.34
CA VAL A 184 1.23 2.15 -6.24
C VAL A 184 1.90 1.21 -5.24
N MET A 185 2.99 1.67 -4.63
CA MET A 185 3.50 1.03 -3.43
C MET A 185 2.48 1.21 -2.30
N GLU A 186 2.32 0.20 -1.47
CA GLU A 186 1.36 0.20 -0.39
C GLU A 186 2.04 0.18 0.96
N TYR A 187 1.62 1.06 1.87
CA TYR A 187 2.09 1.08 3.24
C TYR A 187 1.74 -0.20 3.99
N CYS A 188 2.73 -0.72 4.72
CA CYS A 188 2.53 -1.66 5.82
C CYS A 188 2.75 -0.96 7.16
N SER A 189 2.16 -1.49 8.23
CA SER A 189 2.29 -0.93 9.57
C SER A 189 3.69 -1.10 10.16
N ASP A 190 4.46 -2.03 9.63
CA ASP A 190 5.76 -2.41 10.14
C ASP A 190 6.81 -1.33 9.88
N TRP A 191 7.71 -1.15 10.86
CA TRP A 191 8.97 -0.46 10.63
C TRP A 191 9.88 -1.27 9.73
N TYR A 192 10.58 -0.61 8.82
CA TYR A 192 11.53 -1.29 7.95
C TYR A 192 12.87 -1.54 8.66
N ALA A 193 13.34 -2.78 8.58
CA ALA A 193 14.74 -3.14 8.83
C ALA A 193 15.17 -4.13 7.75
N GLU A 194 16.39 -3.98 7.26
CA GLU A 194 16.95 -4.86 6.23
C GLU A 194 17.07 -6.30 6.73
N ASP A 195 17.37 -6.48 8.00
CA ASP A 195 17.58 -7.78 8.66
C ASP A 195 16.36 -8.30 9.41
N ALA A 196 15.16 -7.67 9.24
CA ALA A 196 13.94 -8.02 9.97
C ALA A 196 13.63 -9.53 9.91
N TYR A 197 13.79 -10.15 8.76
CA TYR A 197 13.52 -11.58 8.59
C TYR A 197 14.56 -12.48 9.27
N SER A 198 15.80 -12.03 9.40
CA SER A 198 16.82 -12.77 10.15
C SER A 198 16.60 -12.70 11.67
N GLN A 199 16.03 -11.59 12.14
CA GLN A 199 15.65 -11.40 13.55
C GLN A 199 14.33 -12.08 13.91
N MET A 200 13.46 -12.34 12.93
CA MET A 200 12.17 -12.96 13.14
C MET A 200 12.32 -14.45 13.53
N GLN A 201 11.61 -14.85 14.56
CA GLN A 201 11.53 -16.27 14.94
C GLN A 201 10.72 -17.04 13.87
N ASP A 202 11.21 -18.21 13.47
CA ASP A 202 10.45 -19.12 12.61
C ASP A 202 9.21 -19.64 13.36
N GLY A 203 8.05 -19.63 12.72
CA GLY A 203 6.78 -19.96 13.35
C GLY A 203 6.14 -18.80 14.13
N ALA A 204 6.61 -17.56 13.96
CA ALA A 204 6.00 -16.38 14.59
C ALA A 204 4.51 -16.26 14.23
N VAL A 205 3.71 -15.82 15.19
CA VAL A 205 2.28 -15.56 15.03
C VAL A 205 2.06 -14.05 14.91
N ASP A 206 1.38 -13.62 13.85
CA ASP A 206 1.04 -12.23 13.57
C ASP A 206 2.24 -11.26 13.75
N PRO A 207 3.37 -11.52 13.08
CA PRO A 207 4.56 -10.70 13.24
C PRO A 207 4.29 -9.25 12.79
N LYS A 208 4.85 -8.29 13.52
CA LYS A 208 4.66 -6.85 13.30
C LYS A 208 5.96 -6.10 12.97
N GLY A 209 7.02 -6.85 12.64
CA GLY A 209 8.33 -6.27 12.39
C GLY A 209 9.00 -5.71 13.66
N PRO A 210 10.03 -4.84 13.49
CA PRO A 210 10.71 -4.17 14.60
C PRO A 210 9.77 -3.27 15.41
N GLU A 211 10.07 -3.09 16.71
CA GLU A 211 9.27 -2.22 17.59
C GLU A 211 9.39 -0.73 17.24
N SER A 212 10.47 -0.33 16.60
CA SER A 212 10.72 1.05 16.19
C SER A 212 11.63 1.12 14.97
N GLY A 213 11.60 2.26 14.28
CA GLY A 213 12.40 2.51 13.10
C GLY A 213 12.30 3.97 12.66
N THR A 214 12.88 4.30 11.53
CA THR A 214 12.79 5.62 10.90
C THR A 214 11.93 5.60 9.65
N GLU A 215 11.81 4.44 9.02
CA GLU A 215 11.07 4.24 7.77
C GLU A 215 10.11 3.06 7.90
N HIS A 216 8.97 3.14 7.25
CA HIS A 216 7.98 2.07 7.19
C HIS A 216 8.20 1.18 5.97
N VAL A 217 7.77 -0.07 6.11
CA VAL A 217 7.74 -1.00 4.98
C VAL A 217 6.71 -0.54 3.94
N VAL A 218 7.09 -0.60 2.67
CA VAL A 218 6.17 -0.49 1.53
C VAL A 218 6.32 -1.71 0.64
N ARG A 219 5.21 -2.12 0.02
CA ARG A 219 5.15 -3.36 -0.74
C ARG A 219 4.50 -3.15 -2.11
N GLY A 220 4.64 -4.14 -3.01
CA GLY A 220 3.97 -4.18 -4.31
C GLY A 220 4.74 -3.56 -5.46
N GLY A 221 5.62 -2.61 -5.20
CA GLY A 221 6.19 -1.76 -6.24
C GLY A 221 5.14 -0.82 -6.85
N TYR A 222 5.49 -0.06 -7.87
CA TYR A 222 4.57 0.91 -8.46
C TYR A 222 4.73 1.04 -9.98
N TYR A 223 3.96 1.88 -10.59
CA TYR A 223 3.76 2.01 -12.04
C TYR A 223 5.05 2.24 -12.88
N VAL A 224 6.16 2.65 -12.29
CA VAL A 224 7.46 2.82 -12.99
C VAL A 224 8.41 1.64 -12.81
N ASN A 225 8.07 0.69 -11.93
CA ASN A 225 8.93 -0.47 -11.67
C ASN A 225 8.85 -1.50 -12.79
N ASP A 226 9.96 -2.18 -13.04
CA ASP A 226 10.00 -3.35 -13.92
C ASP A 226 9.38 -4.59 -13.27
N ALA A 227 9.07 -5.58 -14.06
CA ALA A 227 8.50 -6.85 -13.62
C ALA A 227 9.29 -7.50 -12.46
N ALA A 228 10.62 -7.41 -12.49
CA ALA A 228 11.47 -7.93 -11.41
C ALA A 228 11.25 -7.26 -10.04
N GLN A 229 10.72 -6.05 -10.03
CA GLN A 229 10.53 -5.24 -8.80
C GLN A 229 9.10 -5.35 -8.24
N VAL A 230 8.12 -5.81 -9.05
CA VAL A 230 6.72 -5.96 -8.64
C VAL A 230 6.40 -7.40 -8.23
N ARG A 231 7.31 -8.09 -7.56
CA ARG A 231 7.14 -9.47 -7.05
C ARG A 231 6.47 -9.46 -5.67
N SER A 232 5.72 -10.52 -5.35
CA SER A 232 5.09 -10.66 -4.04
C SER A 232 6.08 -10.56 -2.85
N ALA A 233 7.33 -11.00 -3.03
CA ALA A 233 8.36 -10.94 -2.00
C ALA A 233 9.17 -9.63 -2.00
N ALA A 234 9.06 -8.81 -3.05
CA ALA A 234 9.86 -7.58 -3.14
C ALA A 234 9.50 -6.61 -2.01
N ARG A 235 10.51 -6.14 -1.30
CA ARG A 235 10.39 -5.21 -0.18
C ARG A 235 10.85 -3.82 -0.61
N GLY A 236 10.24 -2.82 -0.03
CA GLY A 236 10.67 -1.43 -0.11
C GLY A 236 10.48 -0.74 1.22
N LYS A 237 10.93 0.49 1.30
CA LYS A 237 10.75 1.34 2.47
C LYS A 237 10.34 2.74 2.06
N THR A 238 9.74 3.47 2.99
CA THR A 238 9.58 4.91 2.83
C THR A 238 10.95 5.60 2.78
N GLU A 239 10.98 6.78 2.20
CA GLU A 239 12.15 7.67 2.22
C GLU A 239 11.66 9.06 2.62
N HIS A 240 11.20 9.17 3.88
CA HIS A 240 10.43 10.30 4.38
C HIS A 240 11.06 11.65 4.04
N ASP A 241 12.33 11.84 4.38
CA ASP A 241 13.02 13.10 4.15
C ASP A 241 13.22 13.42 2.66
N ALA A 242 13.50 12.38 1.86
CA ALA A 242 13.66 12.53 0.41
C ALA A 242 12.34 12.90 -0.27
N TRP A 243 11.22 12.33 0.21
CA TRP A 243 9.90 12.56 -0.35
C TRP A 243 9.27 13.91 0.07
N LEU A 244 9.88 14.61 1.03
CA LEU A 244 9.51 15.98 1.46
C LEU A 244 10.54 17.04 1.05
N ARG A 245 11.51 16.71 0.21
CA ARG A 245 12.63 17.59 -0.10
C ARG A 245 12.18 18.95 -0.66
N THR A 246 11.26 18.92 -1.61
CA THR A 246 10.77 20.15 -2.28
C THR A 246 9.52 20.75 -1.65
N ASP A 247 9.00 20.18 -0.56
CA ASP A 247 7.88 20.77 0.17
C ASP A 247 8.25 22.17 0.67
N PRO A 248 7.51 23.22 0.27
CA PRO A 248 7.83 24.61 0.64
C PRO A 248 7.40 24.96 2.07
N GLN A 249 6.64 24.10 2.74
CA GLN A 249 6.10 24.38 4.08
C GLN A 249 7.21 24.30 5.15
N ASN A 250 7.03 25.09 6.22
CA ASN A 250 7.85 25.01 7.42
C ASN A 250 6.95 25.19 8.66
N PRO A 251 6.72 24.14 9.45
CA PRO A 251 7.24 22.78 9.31
C PRO A 251 6.70 22.08 8.04
N LYS A 252 7.41 21.04 7.59
CA LYS A 252 7.02 20.21 6.44
C LYS A 252 5.64 19.59 6.67
N SER A 253 4.93 19.30 5.57
CA SER A 253 3.60 18.69 5.63
C SER A 253 3.63 17.32 6.31
N ILE A 254 2.72 17.12 7.26
CA ILE A 254 2.48 15.80 7.85
C ILE A 254 1.46 14.98 7.04
N TRP A 255 0.80 15.60 6.06
CA TRP A 255 -0.30 14.99 5.30
C TRP A 255 0.10 14.54 3.90
N TRP A 256 0.96 15.31 3.23
CA TRP A 256 1.27 15.12 1.82
C TRP A 256 2.76 15.10 1.56
N TYR A 257 3.19 14.18 0.72
CA TYR A 257 4.52 14.21 0.14
C TYR A 257 4.56 15.04 -1.14
N SER A 258 5.67 15.72 -1.37
CA SER A 258 5.91 16.55 -2.57
C SER A 258 6.63 15.78 -3.67
N ASP A 259 7.49 14.82 -3.33
CA ASP A 259 8.48 14.26 -4.25
C ASP A 259 8.25 12.80 -4.63
N ILE A 260 7.19 12.16 -4.13
CA ILE A 260 6.78 10.80 -4.52
C ILE A 260 5.39 10.80 -5.14
N LYS A 261 5.22 10.07 -6.24
CA LYS A 261 3.96 10.00 -7.01
C LYS A 261 3.38 8.58 -7.10
N GLY A 262 3.94 7.64 -6.38
CA GLY A 262 3.60 6.23 -6.49
C GLY A 262 3.40 5.54 -5.16
N ILE A 263 3.07 6.28 -4.10
CA ILE A 263 2.76 5.74 -2.78
C ILE A 263 1.27 5.89 -2.50
N GLY A 264 0.64 4.81 -2.06
CA GLY A 264 -0.74 4.72 -1.65
C GLY A 264 -0.89 3.69 -0.53
N PHE A 265 -2.07 3.17 -0.33
CA PHE A 265 -2.32 2.17 0.71
C PHE A 265 -3.62 1.41 0.46
N ARG A 266 -3.74 0.25 1.09
CA ARG A 266 -5.03 -0.43 1.27
C ARG A 266 -5.27 -0.66 2.75
N VAL A 267 -6.53 -0.92 3.12
CA VAL A 267 -6.91 -1.12 4.51
C VAL A 267 -7.15 -2.59 4.79
N VAL A 268 -6.89 -2.99 6.02
CA VAL A 268 -7.41 -4.22 6.60
C VAL A 268 -8.43 -3.89 7.67
N CYS A 269 -9.38 -4.81 7.87
CA CYS A 269 -10.36 -4.76 8.95
C CYS A 269 -10.22 -6.02 9.79
N GLU A 270 -10.14 -5.84 11.10
CA GLU A 270 -10.11 -6.97 12.03
C GLU A 270 -11.41 -7.75 11.96
N VAL A 271 -11.31 -9.08 12.08
CA VAL A 271 -12.51 -9.92 12.16
C VAL A 271 -13.16 -9.69 13.52
N PRO A 272 -14.46 -9.32 13.57
CA PRO A 272 -15.14 -9.14 14.84
C PRO A 272 -15.17 -10.44 15.66
N GLU A 273 -15.09 -10.32 16.98
CA GLU A 273 -15.22 -11.48 17.87
C GLU A 273 -16.52 -12.25 17.59
N GLY A 274 -16.40 -13.57 17.48
CA GLY A 274 -17.53 -14.46 17.22
C GLY A 274 -17.92 -14.65 15.75
N VAL A 275 -17.19 -14.06 14.82
CA VAL A 275 -17.34 -14.31 13.37
C VAL A 275 -16.32 -15.38 12.96
N GLU A 276 -16.81 -16.55 12.51
CA GLU A 276 -15.94 -17.54 11.88
C GLU A 276 -15.49 -17.04 10.52
N ALA A 277 -14.17 -16.96 10.30
CA ALA A 277 -13.62 -16.73 8.97
C ALA A 277 -13.94 -17.95 8.09
N LYS A 278 -14.61 -17.74 6.99
CA LYS A 278 -14.93 -18.79 6.00
C LYS A 278 -13.78 -18.97 5.04
#